data_69129ee5a8cebbcb327627fbdc2688e0
#
_entry.id   69129ee5a8cebbcb327627fbdc2688e0
#
_cell.length_a   1.000
_cell.length_b   1.000
_cell.length_c   1.000
_cell.angle_alpha   90.00
_cell.angle_beta   90.00
_cell.angle_gamma   90.00
#
_symmetry.space_group_name_H-M   'P 1'
#
loop_
_entity.id
_entity.type
_entity.pdbx_description
1 polymer ?
#
loop_
_entity_poly.entity_id
_entity_poly.type
_entity_poly.pdbx_seq_one_letter_code
_entity_poly.pdbx_strand_id
1 'polypeptide(L)'
;MKKIGFIGIGTMGLPMASNIINKGYSLSFYDPFVNSDSVNTLKNLGGTEKTSLSELSQNVEIIITMLPNGDNVKEVCFGKNGLIYQDNKNFVLIDMSTINPNDSIFINEELNKNNIKMFDAPVARLVQNAIDGTLLIMVGGNKDEFKNIKNLLETMGSDIVY
;
A
#
# COMPACT_ATOMS: atom_id res chain seq x y z
N MET A 1 -16.57 -1.72 6.24
CA MET A 1 -15.11 -1.90 6.37
C MET A 1 -14.48 -1.38 5.08
N LYS A 2 -13.35 -0.65 5.16
CA LYS A 2 -12.71 -0.05 3.97
C LYS A 2 -12.21 -1.12 3.01
N LYS A 3 -12.29 -0.83 1.71
CA LYS A 3 -11.75 -1.68 0.64
C LYS A 3 -10.33 -1.25 0.35
N ILE A 4 -9.40 -2.19 0.39
CA ILE A 4 -7.97 -1.95 0.29
C ILE A 4 -7.44 -2.46 -1.04
N GLY A 5 -6.65 -1.64 -1.74
CA GLY A 5 -5.79 -2.05 -2.84
C GLY A 5 -4.35 -2.23 -2.32
N PHE A 6 -3.66 -3.28 -2.70
CA PHE A 6 -2.28 -3.53 -2.31
C PHE A 6 -1.40 -3.76 -3.55
N ILE A 7 -0.33 -2.99 -3.68
CA ILE A 7 0.60 -3.07 -4.82
C ILE A 7 1.98 -3.48 -4.31
N GLY A 8 2.52 -4.56 -4.86
CA GLY A 8 3.80 -5.12 -4.46
C GLY A 8 3.66 -6.18 -3.35
N ILE A 9 3.39 -7.42 -3.74
CA ILE A 9 3.24 -8.56 -2.83
C ILE A 9 4.49 -9.46 -2.81
N GLY A 10 5.66 -8.84 -2.81
CA GLY A 10 6.94 -9.50 -2.62
C GLY A 10 7.17 -9.95 -1.17
N THR A 11 8.44 -10.12 -0.80
CA THR A 11 8.86 -10.66 0.51
C THR A 11 8.23 -9.97 1.72
N MET A 12 8.11 -8.65 1.68
CA MET A 12 7.48 -7.88 2.77
C MET A 12 5.97 -7.70 2.54
N GLY A 13 5.56 -7.41 1.30
CA GLY A 13 4.17 -7.10 0.99
C GLY A 13 3.22 -8.29 1.16
N LEU A 14 3.65 -9.50 0.85
CA LEU A 14 2.82 -10.71 1.00
C LEU A 14 2.35 -10.93 2.45
N PRO A 15 3.23 -10.98 3.46
CA PRO A 15 2.78 -11.12 4.84
C PRO A 15 1.97 -9.93 5.34
N MET A 16 2.29 -8.70 4.92
CA MET A 16 1.53 -7.50 5.26
C MET A 16 0.09 -7.58 4.73
N ALA A 17 -0.08 -7.89 3.43
CA ALA A 17 -1.38 -8.08 2.81
C ALA A 17 -2.18 -9.23 3.46
N SER A 18 -1.50 -10.33 3.82
CA SER A 18 -2.11 -11.47 4.53
C SER A 18 -2.68 -11.04 5.89
N ASN A 19 -1.95 -10.23 6.66
CA ASN A 19 -2.42 -9.71 7.94
C ASN A 19 -3.65 -8.83 7.79
N ILE A 20 -3.70 -7.98 6.76
CA ILE A 20 -4.86 -7.14 6.45
C ILE A 20 -6.10 -8.01 6.20
N ILE A 21 -5.98 -9.06 5.39
CA ILE A 21 -7.07 -10.00 5.09
C ILE A 21 -7.50 -10.73 6.36
N ASN A 22 -6.55 -11.26 7.14
CA ASN A 22 -6.82 -12.00 8.37
C ASN A 22 -7.54 -11.15 9.44
N LYS A 23 -7.39 -9.83 9.40
CA LYS A 23 -8.13 -8.88 10.23
C LYS A 23 -9.49 -8.48 9.66
N GLY A 24 -9.91 -9.12 8.56
CA GLY A 24 -11.24 -9.03 7.97
C GLY A 24 -11.43 -7.90 6.95
N TYR A 25 -10.38 -7.21 6.53
CA TYR A 25 -10.49 -6.23 5.46
C TYR A 25 -10.67 -6.90 4.09
N SER A 26 -11.50 -6.29 3.22
CA SER A 26 -11.56 -6.67 1.81
C SER A 26 -10.32 -6.14 1.09
N LEU A 27 -9.51 -7.01 0.50
CA LEU A 27 -8.27 -6.66 -0.16
C LEU A 27 -8.25 -7.14 -1.60
N SER A 28 -7.95 -6.21 -2.51
CA SER A 28 -7.53 -6.49 -3.88
C SER A 28 -6.03 -6.22 -4.01
N PHE A 29 -5.32 -7.00 -4.82
CA PHE A 29 -3.88 -6.82 -4.97
C PHE A 29 -3.45 -6.87 -6.44
N TYR A 30 -2.32 -6.22 -6.72
CA TYR A 30 -1.68 -6.18 -8.04
C TYR A 30 -0.16 -6.22 -7.90
N ASP A 31 0.47 -7.15 -8.60
CA ASP A 31 1.92 -7.23 -8.74
C ASP A 31 2.26 -8.00 -10.01
N PRO A 32 2.73 -7.35 -11.08
CA PRO A 32 3.03 -8.03 -12.35
C PRO A 32 4.33 -8.85 -12.34
N PHE A 33 5.12 -8.77 -11.27
CA PHE A 33 6.46 -9.40 -11.18
C PHE A 33 6.53 -10.54 -10.18
N VAL A 34 5.46 -10.76 -9.41
CA VAL A 34 5.45 -11.76 -8.35
C VAL A 34 5.19 -13.17 -8.91
N ASN A 35 5.68 -14.18 -8.18
CA ASN A 35 5.44 -15.58 -8.52
C ASN A 35 3.99 -16.02 -8.18
N SER A 36 3.58 -17.13 -8.82
CA SER A 36 2.24 -17.70 -8.64
C SER A 36 1.93 -18.14 -7.20
N ASP A 37 2.93 -18.50 -6.40
CA ASP A 37 2.72 -19.00 -5.03
C ASP A 37 2.24 -17.86 -4.11
N SER A 38 2.82 -16.67 -4.24
CA SER A 38 2.37 -15.48 -3.50
C SER A 38 0.94 -15.09 -3.89
N VAL A 39 0.62 -15.12 -5.18
CA VAL A 39 -0.74 -14.89 -5.70
C VAL A 39 -1.73 -15.88 -5.10
N ASN A 40 -1.41 -17.18 -5.19
CA ASN A 40 -2.27 -18.24 -4.67
C ASN A 40 -2.47 -18.14 -3.15
N THR A 41 -1.43 -17.76 -2.41
CA THR A 41 -1.52 -17.55 -0.96
C THR A 41 -2.57 -16.50 -0.62
N LEU A 42 -2.53 -15.32 -1.25
CA LEU A 42 -3.51 -14.28 -0.98
C LEU A 42 -4.91 -14.65 -1.46
N LYS A 43 -5.04 -15.33 -2.61
CA LYS A 43 -6.35 -15.80 -3.11
C LYS A 43 -6.99 -16.80 -2.15
N ASN A 44 -6.20 -17.72 -1.58
CA ASN A 44 -6.67 -18.69 -0.60
C ASN A 44 -7.14 -18.03 0.72
N LEU A 45 -6.57 -16.86 1.07
CA LEU A 45 -7.00 -16.06 2.20
C LEU A 45 -8.25 -15.19 1.89
N GLY A 46 -8.71 -15.15 0.63
CA GLY A 46 -9.85 -14.35 0.21
C GLY A 46 -9.49 -13.02 -0.47
N GLY A 47 -8.23 -12.79 -0.77
CA GLY A 47 -7.76 -11.65 -1.56
C GLY A 47 -8.17 -11.77 -3.03
N THR A 48 -8.38 -10.64 -3.68
CA THR A 48 -8.76 -10.57 -5.10
C THR A 48 -7.60 -10.04 -5.94
N GLU A 49 -7.07 -10.88 -6.82
CA GLU A 49 -6.06 -10.47 -7.80
C GLU A 49 -6.66 -9.50 -8.83
N LYS A 50 -5.91 -8.46 -9.18
CA LYS A 50 -6.21 -7.54 -10.26
C LYS A 50 -5.10 -7.60 -11.32
N THR A 51 -5.46 -7.37 -12.57
CA THR A 51 -4.54 -7.48 -13.70
C THR A 51 -3.96 -6.14 -14.13
N SER A 52 -4.46 -5.04 -13.55
CA SER A 52 -4.00 -3.69 -13.83
C SER A 52 -4.26 -2.73 -12.67
N LEU A 53 -3.56 -1.58 -12.68
CA LEU A 53 -3.83 -0.48 -11.75
C LEU A 53 -5.25 0.09 -11.94
N SER A 54 -5.77 0.06 -13.16
CA SER A 54 -7.14 0.49 -13.46
C SER A 54 -8.17 -0.39 -12.74
N GLU A 55 -8.03 -1.70 -12.83
CA GLU A 55 -8.93 -2.61 -12.11
C GLU A 55 -8.78 -2.50 -10.58
N LEU A 56 -7.53 -2.30 -10.10
CA LEU A 56 -7.27 -2.17 -8.67
C LEU A 56 -7.95 -0.92 -8.09
N SER A 57 -7.82 0.22 -8.78
CA SER A 57 -8.28 1.51 -8.25
C SER A 57 -9.79 1.70 -8.27
N GLN A 58 -10.56 0.93 -9.07
CA GLN A 58 -11.99 1.17 -9.32
C GLN A 58 -12.86 1.26 -8.05
N ASN A 59 -12.61 0.42 -7.06
CA ASN A 59 -13.51 0.26 -5.92
C ASN A 59 -12.77 0.24 -4.57
N VAL A 60 -11.63 0.91 -4.46
CA VAL A 60 -10.83 0.97 -3.23
C VAL A 60 -10.86 2.37 -2.62
N GLU A 61 -10.72 2.43 -1.32
CA GLU A 61 -10.65 3.67 -0.53
C GLU A 61 -9.22 3.96 -0.07
N ILE A 62 -8.38 2.94 -0.01
CA ILE A 62 -6.96 3.04 0.33
C ILE A 62 -6.18 2.17 -0.63
N ILE A 63 -5.06 2.71 -1.15
CA ILE A 63 -4.07 1.93 -1.88
C ILE A 63 -2.78 1.93 -1.06
N ILE A 64 -2.21 0.75 -0.84
CA ILE A 64 -0.92 0.56 -0.19
C ILE A 64 0.10 0.17 -1.26
N THR A 65 1.27 0.80 -1.22
CA THR A 65 2.43 0.39 -2.01
C THR A 65 3.53 -0.16 -1.10
N MET A 66 4.13 -1.29 -1.49
CA MET A 66 5.30 -1.88 -0.83
C MET A 66 6.27 -2.35 -1.90
N LEU A 67 7.08 -1.42 -2.39
CA LEU A 67 7.88 -1.54 -3.61
C LEU A 67 9.38 -1.40 -3.31
N PRO A 68 10.27 -1.88 -4.20
CA PRO A 68 11.71 -1.94 -3.94
C PRO A 68 12.40 -0.57 -3.77
N ASN A 69 11.93 0.46 -4.47
CA ASN A 69 12.57 1.79 -4.47
C ASN A 69 11.61 2.89 -4.96
N GLY A 70 12.08 4.14 -4.88
CA GLY A 70 11.30 5.31 -5.27
C GLY A 70 10.92 5.36 -6.76
N ASP A 71 11.76 4.82 -7.65
CA ASP A 71 11.44 4.81 -9.08
C ASP A 71 10.27 3.87 -9.39
N ASN A 72 10.16 2.74 -8.68
CA ASN A 72 9.00 1.87 -8.78
C ASN A 72 7.73 2.55 -8.24
N VAL A 73 7.83 3.31 -7.15
CA VAL A 73 6.67 4.08 -6.62
C VAL A 73 6.25 5.16 -7.62
N LYS A 74 7.22 5.89 -8.20
CA LYS A 74 6.96 6.90 -9.25
C LYS A 74 6.29 6.26 -10.48
N GLU A 75 6.76 5.09 -10.93
CA GLU A 75 6.16 4.39 -12.08
C GLU A 75 4.71 3.99 -11.80
N VAL A 76 4.42 3.46 -10.61
CA VAL A 76 3.04 3.16 -10.19
C VAL A 76 2.18 4.41 -10.13
N CYS A 77 2.71 5.53 -9.64
CA CYS A 77 1.94 6.77 -9.52
C CYS A 77 1.78 7.51 -10.85
N PHE A 78 2.84 7.62 -11.65
CA PHE A 78 2.97 8.57 -12.77
C PHE A 78 3.29 7.92 -14.11
N GLY A 79 3.59 6.63 -14.17
CA GLY A 79 3.84 5.89 -15.41
C GLY A 79 2.64 5.95 -16.36
N LYS A 80 2.79 5.44 -17.58
CA LYS A 80 1.78 5.55 -18.66
C LYS A 80 0.36 5.19 -18.24
N ASN A 81 0.19 4.24 -17.31
CA ASN A 81 -1.09 3.81 -16.76
C ASN A 81 -1.13 4.02 -15.25
N GLY A 82 -0.38 4.98 -14.74
CA GLY A 82 -0.22 5.25 -13.32
C GLY A 82 -1.51 5.69 -12.63
N LEU A 83 -1.46 5.74 -11.30
CA LEU A 83 -2.61 6.03 -10.46
C LEU A 83 -3.25 7.39 -10.76
N ILE A 84 -2.47 8.40 -11.16
CA ILE A 84 -2.99 9.73 -11.50
C ILE A 84 -3.86 9.76 -12.77
N TYR A 85 -3.76 8.75 -13.62
CA TYR A 85 -4.53 8.64 -14.86
C TYR A 85 -5.79 7.78 -14.73
N GLN A 86 -6.03 7.22 -13.53
CA GLN A 86 -7.21 6.40 -13.29
C GLN A 86 -8.48 7.25 -13.09
N ASP A 87 -9.64 6.71 -13.46
CA ASP A 87 -10.92 7.39 -13.34
C ASP A 87 -11.31 7.63 -11.88
N ASN A 88 -11.12 6.62 -11.03
CA ASN A 88 -11.29 6.77 -9.59
C ASN A 88 -10.01 7.29 -8.94
N LYS A 89 -10.12 8.47 -8.32
CA LYS A 89 -9.05 9.08 -7.51
C LYS A 89 -9.48 9.31 -6.05
N ASN A 90 -10.64 8.76 -5.67
CA ASN A 90 -11.17 8.89 -4.31
C ASN A 90 -10.57 7.85 -3.36
N PHE A 91 -9.26 7.70 -3.39
CA PHE A 91 -8.51 6.86 -2.48
C PHE A 91 -7.38 7.66 -1.82
N VAL A 92 -6.88 7.13 -0.72
CA VAL A 92 -5.66 7.61 -0.06
C VAL A 92 -4.54 6.64 -0.41
N LEU A 93 -3.39 7.14 -0.88
CA LEU A 93 -2.19 6.33 -1.03
C LEU A 93 -1.44 6.25 0.31
N ILE A 94 -1.05 5.06 0.72
CA ILE A 94 -0.12 4.82 1.83
C ILE A 94 1.11 4.14 1.23
N ASP A 95 2.21 4.88 1.08
CA ASP A 95 3.46 4.28 0.64
C ASP A 95 4.23 3.73 1.84
N MET A 96 4.36 2.41 1.90
CA MET A 96 5.10 1.71 2.96
C MET A 96 6.50 1.28 2.50
N SER A 97 6.90 1.68 1.29
CA SER A 97 8.22 1.45 0.74
C SER A 97 9.28 2.28 1.48
N THR A 98 10.48 1.74 1.62
CA THR A 98 11.61 2.50 2.16
C THR A 98 12.32 3.20 1.00
N ILE A 99 12.03 4.48 0.80
CA ILE A 99 12.53 5.28 -0.31
C ILE A 99 13.29 6.53 0.17
N ASN A 100 13.94 7.23 -0.75
CA ASN A 100 14.58 8.50 -0.43
C ASN A 100 13.52 9.54 -0.01
N PRO A 101 13.73 10.29 1.08
CA PRO A 101 12.78 11.31 1.53
C PRO A 101 12.43 12.36 0.46
N ASN A 102 13.37 12.73 -0.41
CA ASN A 102 13.09 13.66 -1.50
C ASN A 102 12.14 13.07 -2.53
N ASP A 103 12.21 11.74 -2.76
CA ASP A 103 11.26 11.05 -3.64
C ASP A 103 9.87 11.05 -3.02
N SER A 104 9.76 10.76 -1.71
CA SER A 104 8.48 10.79 -1.00
C SER A 104 7.84 12.18 -1.05
N ILE A 105 8.61 13.25 -0.82
CA ILE A 105 8.13 14.64 -0.93
C ILE A 105 7.62 14.92 -2.34
N PHE A 106 8.43 14.61 -3.37
CA PHE A 106 8.06 14.81 -4.78
C PHE A 106 6.77 14.06 -5.14
N ILE A 107 6.68 12.79 -4.76
CA ILE A 107 5.50 11.95 -5.04
C ILE A 107 4.25 12.56 -4.38
N ASN A 108 4.35 12.96 -3.11
CA ASN A 108 3.24 13.59 -2.40
C ASN A 108 2.77 14.90 -3.07
N GLU A 109 3.70 15.76 -3.48
CA GLU A 109 3.37 17.02 -4.17
C GLU A 109 2.64 16.77 -5.50
N GLU A 110 3.12 15.82 -6.31
CA GLU A 110 2.50 15.49 -7.61
C GLU A 110 1.13 14.80 -7.44
N LEU A 111 0.98 13.92 -6.45
CA LEU A 111 -0.31 13.30 -6.14
C LEU A 111 -1.33 14.33 -5.66
N ASN A 112 -0.93 15.28 -4.81
CA ASN A 112 -1.79 16.35 -4.34
C ASN A 112 -2.32 17.23 -5.47
N LYS A 113 -1.50 17.53 -6.50
CA LYS A 113 -1.96 18.25 -7.71
C LYS A 113 -3.07 17.49 -8.46
N ASN A 114 -3.12 16.17 -8.28
CA ASN A 114 -4.13 15.29 -8.86
C ASN A 114 -5.26 14.93 -7.87
N ASN A 115 -5.38 15.63 -6.74
CA ASN A 115 -6.36 15.40 -5.68
C ASN A 115 -6.27 14.02 -5.01
N ILE A 116 -5.11 13.38 -5.05
CA ILE A 116 -4.83 12.12 -4.35
C ILE A 116 -4.01 12.45 -3.10
N LYS A 117 -4.53 12.09 -1.92
CA LYS A 117 -3.83 12.26 -0.64
C LYS A 117 -2.84 11.12 -0.44
N MET A 118 -1.72 11.43 0.21
CA MET A 118 -0.68 10.45 0.52
C MET A 118 -0.28 10.48 2.00
N PHE A 119 0.02 9.29 2.52
CA PHE A 119 0.83 9.07 3.71
C PHE A 119 2.12 8.36 3.31
N ASP A 120 3.23 8.85 3.81
CA ASP A 120 4.52 8.16 3.81
C ASP A 120 4.60 7.32 5.09
N ALA A 121 4.72 6.01 4.95
CA ALA A 121 4.62 5.10 6.09
C ALA A 121 5.68 3.97 6.02
N PRO A 122 6.98 4.31 5.85
CA PRO A 122 8.02 3.30 5.73
C PRO A 122 8.05 2.38 6.95
N VAL A 123 8.40 1.12 6.69
CA VAL A 123 8.46 0.08 7.70
C VAL A 123 9.90 -0.23 8.09
N ALA A 124 10.08 -0.65 9.34
CA ALA A 124 11.34 -1.20 9.83
C ALA A 124 11.09 -2.54 10.52
N ARG A 125 12.15 -3.29 10.76
CA ARG A 125 12.25 -4.67 11.26
C ARG A 125 12.30 -5.70 10.14
N LEU A 126 12.35 -6.98 10.52
CA LEU A 126 12.60 -8.11 9.63
C LEU A 126 11.30 -8.69 9.04
N VAL A 127 11.46 -9.58 8.07
CA VAL A 127 10.34 -10.32 7.45
C VAL A 127 9.49 -11.03 8.49
N GLN A 128 10.11 -11.62 9.53
CA GLN A 128 9.36 -12.27 10.60
C GLN A 128 8.38 -11.30 11.29
N ASN A 129 8.77 -10.05 11.50
CA ASN A 129 7.89 -9.05 12.08
C ASN A 129 6.72 -8.69 11.14
N ALA A 130 6.96 -8.74 9.83
CA ALA A 130 5.88 -8.57 8.86
C ALA A 130 4.87 -9.73 8.92
N ILE A 131 5.35 -10.98 9.10
CA ILE A 131 4.52 -12.17 9.28
C ILE A 131 3.69 -12.04 10.58
N ASP A 132 4.34 -11.66 11.66
CA ASP A 132 3.73 -11.58 13.01
C ASP A 132 2.86 -10.33 13.21
N GLY A 133 2.83 -9.40 12.24
CA GLY A 133 2.10 -8.12 12.37
C GLY A 133 2.71 -7.20 13.42
N THR A 134 4.01 -7.24 13.60
CA THR A 134 4.75 -6.49 14.64
C THR A 134 5.79 -5.52 14.06
N LEU A 135 5.53 -4.99 12.85
CA LEU A 135 6.41 -3.99 12.25
C LEU A 135 6.45 -2.70 13.07
N LEU A 136 7.56 -1.96 12.98
CA LEU A 136 7.62 -0.54 13.29
C LEU A 136 7.22 0.22 12.02
N ILE A 137 6.22 1.08 12.12
CA ILE A 137 5.70 1.89 11.02
C ILE A 137 5.87 3.37 11.40
N MET A 138 6.64 4.10 10.62
CA MET A 138 6.88 5.53 10.82
C MET A 138 6.01 6.33 9.86
N VAL A 139 5.10 7.15 10.36
CA VAL A 139 4.05 7.78 9.53
C VAL A 139 4.28 9.28 9.43
N GLY A 140 4.38 9.74 8.19
CA GLY A 140 4.32 11.15 7.80
C GLY A 140 3.07 11.43 6.95
N GLY A 141 2.47 12.61 7.12
CA GLY A 141 1.28 13.01 6.36
C GLY A 141 0.38 13.96 7.12
N ASN A 142 -0.90 14.02 6.77
CA ASN A 142 -1.85 14.88 7.44
C ASN A 142 -2.26 14.32 8.81
N LYS A 143 -1.95 15.04 9.89
CA LYS A 143 -2.18 14.61 11.27
C LYS A 143 -3.66 14.38 11.59
N ASP A 144 -4.53 15.23 11.09
CA ASP A 144 -5.97 15.15 11.40
C ASP A 144 -6.62 13.93 10.72
N GLU A 145 -6.04 13.48 9.62
CA GLU A 145 -6.50 12.31 8.86
C GLU A 145 -5.83 11.01 9.29
N PHE A 146 -4.72 11.05 10.02
CA PHE A 146 -3.99 9.87 10.49
C PHE A 146 -4.89 8.87 11.24
N LYS A 147 -5.83 9.35 12.05
CA LYS A 147 -6.80 8.50 12.76
C LYS A 147 -7.60 7.59 11.82
N ASN A 148 -7.79 7.99 10.56
CA ASN A 148 -8.58 7.24 9.58
C ASN A 148 -7.84 6.03 9.01
N ILE A 149 -6.51 5.99 9.13
CA ILE A 149 -5.66 4.90 8.63
C ILE A 149 -5.01 4.09 9.76
N LYS A 150 -4.99 4.60 10.99
CA LYS A 150 -4.29 3.99 12.12
C LYS A 150 -4.69 2.53 12.35
N ASN A 151 -5.98 2.23 12.40
CA ASN A 151 -6.48 0.86 12.63
C ASN A 151 -6.05 -0.11 11.50
N LEU A 152 -5.88 0.39 10.28
CA LEU A 152 -5.35 -0.42 9.18
C LEU A 152 -3.86 -0.70 9.38
N LEU A 153 -3.07 0.30 9.76
CA LEU A 153 -1.64 0.13 10.04
C LEU A 153 -1.41 -0.84 11.21
N GLU A 154 -2.28 -0.81 12.23
CA GLU A 154 -2.24 -1.74 13.38
C GLU A 154 -2.47 -3.21 13.00
N THR A 155 -2.91 -3.49 11.79
CA THR A 155 -2.96 -4.89 11.30
C THR A 155 -1.58 -5.44 10.93
N MET A 156 -0.64 -4.56 10.62
CA MET A 156 0.69 -4.91 10.10
C MET A 156 1.82 -4.59 11.09
N GLY A 157 1.59 -3.71 12.03
CA GLY A 157 2.60 -3.26 12.98
C GLY A 157 2.07 -3.05 14.38
N SER A 158 2.93 -3.27 15.38
CA SER A 158 2.65 -3.01 16.80
C SER A 158 3.10 -1.63 17.25
N ASP A 159 4.10 -1.07 16.57
CA ASP A 159 4.68 0.23 16.90
C ASP A 159 4.44 1.20 15.74
N ILE A 160 3.49 2.12 15.94
CA ILE A 160 3.13 3.12 14.94
C ILE A 160 3.48 4.50 15.48
N VAL A 161 4.48 5.13 14.86
CA VAL A 161 5.02 6.43 15.25
C VAL A 161 4.64 7.46 14.19
N TYR A 162 3.94 8.50 14.62
CA TYR A 162 3.57 9.63 13.76
C TYR A 162 4.55 10.79 13.93
#